data_8728cf343c803eebb355ba2858ffd988
#
_entry.id   8728cf343c803eebb355ba2858ffd988
#
_cell.length_a   1.000
_cell.length_b   1.000
_cell.length_c   1.000
_cell.angle_alpha   90.00
_cell.angle_beta   90.00
_cell.angle_gamma   90.00
#
_symmetry.space_group_name_H-M   'P 1'
#
loop_
_entity.id
_entity.type
_entity.pdbx_description
1 polymer ?
#
loop_
_entity_poly.entity_id
_entity_poly.type
_entity_poly.pdbx_seq_one_letter_code
_entity_poly.pdbx_strand_id
1 'polypeptide(L)'
;GEKVFFVLIDNFRLDQWRVVKDLLAEYFTFDENLYYSILPTATQYARNAIFSGLMPLQIEQMFPDLWVDEESEEGKNLNEAPLIQTQIDRFRKRYTVSYNKVHDSQYGEKLLGMIPSLTKNQLNVIVLNFVDMLSHARTESKMIRELAQSEAAYRSLTRSWFQHSTTLELCKRIAQRGGKVFLTTD
;
A
#
# COMPACT_ATOMS: atom_id res chain seq x y z
N GLY A 1 15.92 -2.89 17.62
CA GLY A 1 14.52 -3.29 17.46
C GLY A 1 14.23 -3.72 16.04
N GLU A 2 13.18 -4.48 15.82
CA GLU A 2 12.73 -4.85 14.47
C GLU A 2 12.42 -3.61 13.64
N LYS A 3 12.76 -3.67 12.36
CA LYS A 3 12.45 -2.63 11.37
C LYS A 3 11.31 -3.16 10.50
N VAL A 4 10.16 -2.55 10.62
CA VAL A 4 8.95 -2.98 9.92
C VAL A 4 8.68 -2.06 8.74
N PHE A 5 8.45 -2.66 7.59
CA PHE A 5 7.97 -2.00 6.39
C PHE A 5 6.53 -2.47 6.13
N PHE A 6 5.59 -1.58 6.34
CA PHE A 6 4.18 -1.80 6.05
C PHE A 6 3.92 -1.33 4.63
N VAL A 7 3.77 -2.28 3.72
CA VAL A 7 3.58 -2.03 2.28
C VAL A 7 2.14 -2.30 1.93
N LEU A 8 1.40 -1.27 1.57
CA LEU A 8 0.02 -1.37 1.11
C LEU A 8 -0.01 -1.16 -0.40
N ILE A 9 -0.48 -2.17 -1.14
CA ILE A 9 -0.74 -2.08 -2.58
C ILE A 9 -2.22 -1.82 -2.75
N ASP A 10 -2.54 -0.61 -3.23
CA ASP A 10 -3.92 -0.14 -3.42
C ASP A 10 -4.67 -1.02 -4.43
N ASN A 11 -5.89 -1.46 -4.08
CA ASN A 11 -6.76 -2.28 -4.92
C ASN A 11 -6.12 -3.62 -5.38
N PHE A 12 -5.28 -4.22 -4.54
CA PHE A 12 -4.55 -5.45 -4.85
C PHE A 12 -5.32 -6.68 -4.41
N ARG A 13 -5.67 -7.53 -5.35
CA ARG A 13 -6.52 -8.71 -5.13
C ARG A 13 -5.68 -9.94 -4.75
N LEU A 14 -6.32 -10.89 -4.07
CA LEU A 14 -5.71 -12.16 -3.69
C LEU A 14 -5.19 -12.96 -4.91
N ASP A 15 -5.92 -12.96 -6.02
CA ASP A 15 -5.49 -13.67 -7.24
C ASP A 15 -4.29 -13.02 -7.91
N GLN A 16 -4.12 -11.70 -7.76
CA GLN A 16 -2.91 -10.98 -8.18
C GLN A 16 -1.72 -11.31 -7.25
N TRP A 17 -1.96 -11.38 -5.94
CA TRP A 17 -0.95 -11.86 -5.00
C TRP A 17 -0.42 -13.24 -5.37
N ARG A 18 -1.31 -14.17 -5.72
CA ARG A 18 -0.95 -15.55 -6.08
C ARG A 18 0.00 -15.65 -7.27
N VAL A 19 -0.02 -14.68 -8.19
CA VAL A 19 0.88 -14.66 -9.36
C VAL A 19 2.16 -13.86 -9.15
N VAL A 20 2.30 -13.09 -8.07
CA VAL A 20 3.53 -12.35 -7.74
C VAL A 20 4.32 -12.95 -6.60
N LYS A 21 3.68 -13.78 -5.77
CA LYS A 21 4.26 -14.34 -4.54
C LYS A 21 5.59 -15.06 -4.78
N ASP A 22 5.72 -15.83 -5.84
CA ASP A 22 6.92 -16.57 -6.19
C ASP A 22 8.13 -15.67 -6.49
N LEU A 23 7.89 -14.43 -6.98
CA LEU A 23 8.95 -13.44 -7.19
C LEU A 23 9.63 -13.00 -5.87
N LEU A 24 8.93 -13.14 -4.76
CA LEU A 24 9.42 -12.79 -3.43
C LEU A 24 9.97 -13.98 -2.65
N ALA A 25 9.69 -15.21 -3.08
CA ALA A 25 10.03 -16.43 -2.34
C ALA A 25 11.55 -16.65 -2.16
N GLU A 26 12.35 -16.05 -3.03
CA GLU A 26 13.80 -16.06 -2.91
C GLU A 26 14.31 -15.17 -1.76
N TYR A 27 13.54 -14.16 -1.37
CA TYR A 27 13.96 -13.13 -0.40
C TYR A 27 13.25 -13.22 0.94
N PHE A 28 12.08 -13.85 0.99
CA PHE A 28 11.23 -13.90 2.17
C PHE A 28 10.63 -15.27 2.41
N THR A 29 10.48 -15.62 3.67
CA THR A 29 9.51 -16.63 4.12
C THR A 29 8.19 -15.97 4.40
N PHE A 30 7.07 -16.67 4.11
CA PHE A 30 5.74 -16.08 4.21
C PHE A 30 4.94 -16.66 5.38
N ASP A 31 4.30 -15.78 6.11
CA ASP A 31 3.13 -16.08 6.94
C ASP A 31 1.94 -15.36 6.30
N GLU A 32 0.97 -16.14 5.79
CA GLU A 32 -0.14 -15.62 4.98
C GLU A 32 -1.46 -15.77 5.73
N ASN A 33 -2.12 -14.64 5.95
CA ASN A 33 -3.41 -14.56 6.58
C ASN A 33 -4.40 -13.84 5.68
N LEU A 34 -5.68 -14.23 5.74
CA LEU A 34 -6.76 -13.61 4.99
C LEU A 34 -7.64 -12.79 5.93
N TYR A 35 -8.14 -11.68 5.43
CA TYR A 35 -9.11 -10.84 6.10
C TYR A 35 -10.13 -10.29 5.11
N TYR A 36 -11.26 -9.84 5.60
CA TYR A 36 -12.24 -9.10 4.83
C TYR A 36 -12.02 -7.59 5.03
N SER A 37 -11.94 -6.84 3.94
CA SER A 37 -11.97 -5.38 4.02
C SER A 37 -13.34 -4.90 4.53
N ILE A 38 -13.36 -3.70 5.09
CA ILE A 38 -14.64 -3.07 5.47
C ILE A 38 -15.48 -2.74 4.24
N LEU A 39 -16.79 -2.66 4.42
CA LEU A 39 -17.73 -2.25 3.37
C LEU A 39 -18.22 -0.82 3.61
N PRO A 40 -18.25 0.03 2.57
CA PRO A 40 -17.75 -0.22 1.22
C PRO A 40 -16.22 -0.29 1.18
N THR A 41 -15.68 -1.06 0.22
CA THR A 41 -14.23 -1.23 0.04
C THR A 41 -13.54 -0.03 -0.61
N ALA A 42 -14.22 1.10 -0.71
CA ALA A 42 -13.64 2.32 -1.28
C ALA A 42 -12.42 2.76 -0.47
N THR A 43 -11.38 3.14 -1.18
CA THR A 43 -10.05 3.49 -0.63
C THR A 43 -10.12 4.49 0.53
N GLN A 44 -10.97 5.50 0.41
CA GLN A 44 -11.15 6.51 1.47
C GLN A 44 -11.65 5.94 2.80
N TYR A 45 -12.46 4.88 2.77
CA TYR A 45 -12.94 4.20 3.97
C TYR A 45 -11.96 3.14 4.45
N ALA A 46 -11.61 2.20 3.57
CA ALA A 46 -10.81 1.03 3.92
C ALA A 46 -9.39 1.43 4.33
N ARG A 47 -8.71 2.27 3.55
CA ARG A 47 -7.33 2.66 3.82
C ARG A 47 -7.20 3.57 5.03
N ASN A 48 -8.10 4.54 5.18
CA ASN A 48 -8.13 5.38 6.37
C ASN A 48 -8.44 4.56 7.64
N ALA A 49 -9.30 3.54 7.55
CA ALA A 49 -9.55 2.62 8.66
C ALA A 49 -8.32 1.79 9.03
N ILE A 50 -7.57 1.29 8.04
CA ILE A 50 -6.31 0.57 8.28
C ILE A 50 -5.31 1.47 9.00
N PHE A 51 -5.10 2.70 8.53
CA PHE A 51 -4.09 3.60 9.06
C PHE A 51 -4.46 4.21 10.41
N SER A 52 -5.74 4.44 10.65
CA SER A 52 -6.21 4.94 11.94
C SER A 52 -6.46 3.85 12.98
N GLY A 53 -6.72 2.60 12.54
CA GLY A 53 -7.23 1.53 13.41
C GLY A 53 -8.61 1.85 13.98
N LEU A 54 -9.44 2.60 13.25
CA LEU A 54 -10.78 3.03 13.61
C LEU A 54 -11.73 2.82 12.45
N MET A 55 -13.02 2.62 12.74
CA MET A 55 -14.05 2.64 11.71
C MET A 55 -14.29 4.07 11.19
N PRO A 56 -14.75 4.24 9.93
CA PRO A 56 -14.95 5.56 9.32
C PRO A 56 -15.69 6.56 10.20
N LEU A 57 -16.84 6.18 10.76
CA LEU A 57 -17.61 7.01 11.68
C LEU A 57 -16.82 7.45 12.92
N GLN A 58 -15.97 6.57 13.43
CA GLN A 58 -15.10 6.90 14.57
C GLN A 58 -14.01 7.90 14.20
N ILE A 59 -13.48 7.81 12.97
CA ILE A 59 -12.50 8.79 12.46
C ILE A 59 -13.15 10.16 12.38
N GLU A 60 -14.32 10.24 11.76
CA GLU A 60 -15.11 11.48 11.65
C GLU A 60 -15.37 12.11 13.01
N GLN A 61 -15.81 11.32 13.99
CA GLN A 61 -16.13 11.80 15.33
C GLN A 61 -14.92 12.22 16.16
N MET A 62 -13.83 11.45 16.08
CA MET A 62 -12.65 11.68 16.92
C MET A 62 -11.63 12.63 16.28
N PHE A 63 -11.58 12.68 14.97
CA PHE A 63 -10.61 13.43 14.18
C PHE A 63 -11.28 14.11 12.97
N PRO A 64 -12.28 14.99 13.19
CA PRO A 64 -13.04 15.60 12.10
C PRO A 64 -12.15 16.34 11.10
N ASP A 65 -11.06 16.94 11.57
CA ASP A 65 -10.10 17.66 10.69
C ASP A 65 -9.30 16.72 9.78
N LEU A 66 -9.29 15.42 10.07
CA LEU A 66 -8.60 14.39 9.26
C LEU A 66 -9.59 13.58 8.39
N TRP A 67 -10.87 13.80 8.58
CA TRP A 67 -11.92 13.20 7.77
C TRP A 67 -12.24 14.09 6.57
N VAL A 68 -12.44 13.47 5.41
CA VAL A 68 -12.82 14.17 4.18
C VAL A 68 -14.10 13.52 3.64
N ASP A 69 -15.14 14.32 3.47
CA ASP A 69 -16.43 13.87 2.98
C ASP A 69 -16.40 13.34 1.56
N GLU A 70 -17.36 12.48 1.22
CA GLU A 70 -17.50 11.89 -0.11
C GLU A 70 -17.66 12.92 -1.24
N GLU A 71 -18.32 14.03 -0.94
CA GLU A 71 -18.59 15.10 -1.90
C GLU A 71 -17.32 15.91 -2.26
N SER A 72 -16.24 15.76 -1.50
CA SER A 72 -14.99 16.43 -1.80
C SER A 72 -14.29 15.76 -2.99
N GLU A 73 -14.07 16.51 -4.05
CA GLU A 73 -13.37 16.04 -5.24
C GLU A 73 -11.87 15.79 -4.99
N GLU A 74 -11.32 16.45 -3.97
CA GLU A 74 -9.89 16.39 -3.64
C GLU A 74 -9.65 15.90 -2.21
N GLY A 75 -8.56 15.17 -2.02
CA GLY A 75 -7.96 15.01 -0.70
C GLY A 75 -8.45 13.84 0.15
N LYS A 76 -9.26 12.94 -0.38
CA LYS A 76 -9.84 11.80 0.39
C LYS A 76 -8.81 10.93 1.13
N ASN A 77 -7.56 10.91 0.70
CA ASN A 77 -6.46 10.12 1.29
C ASN A 77 -5.20 10.97 1.54
N LEU A 78 -5.34 12.26 1.81
CA LEU A 78 -4.21 13.14 2.13
C LEU A 78 -3.77 13.03 3.60
N ASN A 79 -4.66 12.55 4.47
CA ASN A 79 -4.45 12.53 5.92
C ASN A 79 -3.96 11.18 6.45
N GLU A 80 -3.45 10.30 5.59
CA GLU A 80 -3.02 8.96 5.98
C GLU A 80 -1.87 9.00 7.00
N ALA A 81 -0.86 9.84 6.78
CA ALA A 81 0.26 9.98 7.72
C ALA A 81 -0.17 10.51 9.10
N PRO A 82 -0.99 11.58 9.23
CA PRO A 82 -1.58 11.97 10.50
C PRO A 82 -2.43 10.88 11.15
N LEU A 83 -3.22 10.13 10.38
CA LEU A 83 -4.03 9.02 10.92
C LEU A 83 -3.18 7.90 11.51
N ILE A 84 -2.07 7.53 10.86
CA ILE A 84 -1.09 6.58 11.42
C ILE A 84 -0.56 7.10 12.75
N GLN A 85 -0.22 8.37 12.84
CA GLN A 85 0.29 8.97 14.06
C GLN A 85 -0.74 8.92 15.19
N THR A 86 -2.01 9.23 14.90
CA THR A 86 -3.10 9.12 15.90
C THR A 86 -3.26 7.69 16.43
N GLN A 87 -3.08 6.69 15.58
CA GLN A 87 -3.13 5.28 15.99
C GLN A 87 -1.99 4.94 16.96
N ILE A 88 -0.76 5.34 16.63
CA ILE A 88 0.42 5.10 17.46
C ILE A 88 0.27 5.78 18.81
N ASP A 89 -0.20 7.02 18.84
CA ASP A 89 -0.39 7.81 20.07
C ASP A 89 -1.46 7.18 20.97
N ARG A 90 -2.57 6.67 20.41
CA ARG A 90 -3.60 5.95 21.19
C ARG A 90 -3.07 4.67 21.83
N PHE A 91 -2.15 3.96 21.15
CA PHE A 91 -1.45 2.82 21.75
C PHE A 91 -0.33 3.22 22.71
N ARG A 92 -0.14 4.53 23.00
CA ARG A 92 0.90 5.06 23.87
C ARG A 92 2.31 4.58 23.50
N LYS A 93 2.56 4.43 22.20
CA LYS A 93 3.86 4.05 21.66
C LYS A 93 4.60 5.27 21.15
N ARG A 94 5.94 5.20 21.19
CA ARG A 94 6.82 6.23 20.65
C ARG A 94 7.69 5.60 19.56
N TYR A 95 7.09 5.41 18.37
CA TYR A 95 7.81 4.90 17.23
C TYR A 95 8.19 6.04 16.29
N THR A 96 9.40 5.92 15.73
CA THR A 96 9.76 6.74 14.57
C THR A 96 9.09 6.14 13.35
N VAL A 97 8.30 6.96 12.65
CA VAL A 97 7.49 6.53 11.51
C VAL A 97 7.88 7.33 10.28
N SER A 98 7.97 6.65 9.14
CA SER A 98 7.98 7.30 7.82
C SER A 98 6.75 6.89 7.02
N TYR A 99 6.28 7.79 6.18
CA TYR A 99 5.19 7.55 5.24
C TYR A 99 5.61 7.99 3.85
N ASN A 100 5.45 7.10 2.86
CA ASN A 100 5.79 7.35 1.46
C ASN A 100 4.69 6.77 0.57
N LYS A 101 4.18 7.59 -0.35
CA LYS A 101 3.19 7.17 -1.34
C LYS A 101 3.82 7.24 -2.73
N VAL A 102 3.88 6.10 -3.41
CA VAL A 102 4.50 5.96 -4.73
C VAL A 102 3.42 6.11 -5.80
N HIS A 103 3.45 7.22 -6.52
CA HIS A 103 2.50 7.52 -7.59
C HIS A 103 3.06 7.18 -8.97
N ASP A 104 4.39 7.22 -9.13
CA ASP A 104 5.06 7.05 -10.41
C ASP A 104 6.43 6.37 -10.23
N SER A 105 7.04 6.02 -11.35
CA SER A 105 8.34 5.36 -11.38
C SER A 105 9.47 6.25 -10.86
N GLN A 106 9.42 7.56 -11.09
CA GLN A 106 10.44 8.49 -10.63
C GLN A 106 10.49 8.54 -9.10
N TYR A 107 9.33 8.60 -8.45
CA TYR A 107 9.27 8.53 -7.00
C TYR A 107 9.71 7.15 -6.47
N GLY A 108 9.37 6.08 -7.19
CA GLY A 108 9.84 4.73 -6.88
C GLY A 108 11.37 4.64 -6.85
N GLU A 109 12.06 5.19 -7.85
CA GLU A 109 13.53 5.26 -7.89
C GLU A 109 14.11 6.09 -6.73
N LYS A 110 13.51 7.23 -6.44
CA LYS A 110 13.90 8.06 -5.29
C LYS A 110 13.77 7.27 -3.98
N LEU A 111 12.68 6.53 -3.81
CA LEU A 111 12.42 5.72 -2.62
C LEU A 111 13.48 4.62 -2.44
N LEU A 112 13.92 3.98 -3.52
CA LEU A 112 15.03 3.01 -3.47
C LEU A 112 16.30 3.61 -2.87
N GLY A 113 16.62 4.84 -3.22
CA GLY A 113 17.75 5.58 -2.65
C GLY A 113 17.58 5.92 -1.16
N MET A 114 16.34 6.02 -0.68
CA MET A 114 16.01 6.36 0.70
C MET A 114 16.06 5.15 1.66
N ILE A 115 16.07 3.92 1.17
CA ILE A 115 15.99 2.70 2.01
C ILE A 115 17.03 2.71 3.16
N PRO A 116 18.30 3.09 2.96
CA PRO A 116 19.26 3.14 4.06
C PRO A 116 18.85 4.09 5.20
N SER A 117 18.18 5.21 4.89
CA SER A 117 17.67 6.14 5.90
C SER A 117 16.39 5.63 6.55
N LEU A 118 15.50 5.00 5.76
CA LEU A 118 14.24 4.44 6.24
C LEU A 118 14.48 3.33 7.27
N THR A 119 15.54 2.54 7.12
CA THR A 119 15.90 1.51 8.11
C THR A 119 16.28 2.05 9.49
N LYS A 120 16.40 3.36 9.66
CA LYS A 120 16.55 4.01 10.98
C LYS A 120 15.22 4.14 11.72
N ASN A 121 14.10 4.12 11.01
CA ASN A 121 12.77 4.16 11.60
C ASN A 121 12.31 2.76 12.02
N GLN A 122 11.47 2.71 13.04
CA GLN A 122 10.87 1.46 13.52
C GLN A 122 9.72 1.01 12.62
N LEU A 123 8.94 1.96 12.08
CA LEU A 123 7.85 1.70 11.16
C LEU A 123 8.02 2.55 9.89
N ASN A 124 7.95 1.90 8.75
CA ASN A 124 7.99 2.55 7.44
C ASN A 124 6.74 2.14 6.67
N VAL A 125 5.88 3.11 6.41
CA VAL A 125 4.65 2.90 5.64
C VAL A 125 4.89 3.29 4.19
N ILE A 126 4.58 2.40 3.28
CA ILE A 126 4.72 2.61 1.84
C ILE A 126 3.41 2.23 1.17
N VAL A 127 2.82 3.16 0.43
CA VAL A 127 1.60 2.95 -0.36
C VAL A 127 1.97 2.93 -1.84
N LEU A 128 1.53 1.89 -2.55
CA LEU A 128 1.77 1.69 -3.98
C LEU A 128 0.45 1.75 -4.74
N ASN A 129 0.27 2.75 -5.59
CA ASN A 129 -1.00 3.01 -6.28
C ASN A 129 -1.11 2.37 -7.67
N PHE A 130 -0.10 1.69 -8.17
CA PHE A 130 -0.08 1.24 -9.56
C PHE A 130 -1.25 0.31 -9.92
N VAL A 131 -1.61 -0.64 -9.05
CA VAL A 131 -2.68 -1.60 -9.35
C VAL A 131 -4.03 -0.91 -9.43
N ASP A 132 -4.28 0.07 -8.57
CA ASP A 132 -5.47 0.90 -8.65
C ASP A 132 -5.52 1.72 -9.95
N MET A 133 -4.42 2.38 -10.30
CA MET A 133 -4.29 3.11 -11.57
C MET A 133 -4.50 2.18 -12.79
N LEU A 134 -3.99 0.95 -12.75
CA LEU A 134 -4.22 -0.05 -13.80
C LEU A 134 -5.70 -0.46 -13.88
N SER A 135 -6.37 -0.57 -12.74
CA SER A 135 -7.80 -0.87 -12.66
C SER A 135 -8.64 0.23 -13.30
N HIS A 136 -8.37 1.49 -12.98
CA HIS A 136 -9.00 2.64 -13.63
C HIS A 136 -8.72 2.70 -15.14
N ALA A 137 -7.47 2.53 -15.54
CA ALA A 137 -7.07 2.52 -16.94
C ALA A 137 -7.76 1.40 -17.74
N ARG A 138 -8.05 0.26 -17.12
CA ARG A 138 -8.80 -0.84 -17.76
C ARG A 138 -10.21 -0.42 -18.18
N THR A 139 -10.86 0.48 -17.44
CA THR A 139 -12.18 1.00 -17.78
C THR A 139 -12.14 2.19 -18.73
N GLU A 140 -11.15 3.04 -18.61
CA GLU A 140 -11.06 4.33 -19.31
C GLU A 140 -10.29 4.25 -20.63
N SER A 141 -9.21 3.46 -20.69
CA SER A 141 -8.35 3.33 -21.87
C SER A 141 -8.73 2.13 -22.72
N LYS A 142 -9.09 2.37 -24.00
CA LYS A 142 -9.37 1.32 -24.96
C LYS A 142 -8.16 0.37 -25.13
N MET A 143 -6.94 0.93 -25.17
CA MET A 143 -5.71 0.14 -25.33
C MET A 143 -5.49 -0.81 -24.14
N ILE A 144 -5.64 -0.31 -22.91
CA ILE A 144 -5.46 -1.13 -21.70
C ILE A 144 -6.58 -2.17 -21.61
N ARG A 145 -7.79 -1.82 -22.01
CA ARG A 145 -8.91 -2.77 -22.06
C ARG A 145 -8.62 -3.92 -23.02
N GLU A 146 -8.06 -3.66 -24.18
CA GLU A 146 -7.66 -4.70 -25.14
C GLU A 146 -6.54 -5.60 -24.58
N LEU A 147 -5.56 -5.03 -23.86
CA LEU A 147 -4.48 -5.78 -23.23
C LEU A 147 -4.91 -6.58 -22.00
N ALA A 148 -5.95 -6.13 -21.31
CA ALA A 148 -6.45 -6.72 -20.06
C ALA A 148 -7.90 -7.24 -20.20
N GLN A 149 -8.25 -7.83 -21.35
CA GLN A 149 -9.60 -8.34 -21.64
C GLN A 149 -10.04 -9.44 -20.67
N SER A 150 -9.13 -10.33 -20.31
CA SER A 150 -9.40 -11.42 -19.37
C SER A 150 -8.76 -11.16 -18.01
N GLU A 151 -9.28 -11.81 -16.99
CA GLU A 151 -8.68 -11.80 -15.66
C GLU A 151 -7.24 -12.36 -15.66
N ALA A 152 -6.97 -13.35 -16.50
CA ALA A 152 -5.63 -13.90 -16.68
C ALA A 152 -4.66 -12.85 -17.25
N ALA A 153 -5.09 -12.10 -18.28
CA ALA A 153 -4.31 -11.01 -18.85
C ALA A 153 -4.06 -9.88 -17.82
N TYR A 154 -5.07 -9.54 -17.04
CA TYR A 154 -4.96 -8.55 -15.98
C TYR A 154 -3.94 -8.97 -14.90
N ARG A 155 -3.99 -10.24 -14.45
CA ARG A 155 -2.96 -10.79 -13.54
C ARG A 155 -1.56 -10.76 -14.15
N SER A 156 -1.42 -11.07 -15.43
CA SER A 156 -0.14 -11.02 -16.14
C SER A 156 0.46 -9.61 -16.19
N LEU A 157 -0.37 -8.59 -16.42
CA LEU A 157 0.06 -7.19 -16.36
C LEU A 157 0.52 -6.80 -14.95
N THR A 158 -0.21 -7.21 -13.92
CA THR A 158 0.17 -6.98 -12.53
C THR A 158 1.51 -7.65 -12.20
N ARG A 159 1.72 -8.91 -12.62
CA ARG A 159 2.99 -9.61 -12.44
C ARG A 159 4.15 -8.91 -13.15
N SER A 160 3.93 -8.51 -14.40
CA SER A 160 4.94 -7.79 -15.18
C SER A 160 5.34 -6.47 -14.52
N TRP A 161 4.35 -5.70 -14.06
CA TRP A 161 4.63 -4.49 -13.29
C TRP A 161 5.46 -4.79 -12.04
N PHE A 162 5.03 -5.76 -11.24
CA PHE A 162 5.72 -6.10 -9.99
C PHE A 162 7.18 -6.48 -10.26
N GLN A 163 7.42 -7.27 -11.30
CA GLN A 163 8.75 -7.78 -11.66
C GLN A 163 9.66 -6.70 -12.23
N HIS A 164 9.13 -5.79 -13.05
CA HIS A 164 9.92 -4.83 -13.84
C HIS A 164 9.89 -3.40 -13.31
N SER A 165 9.05 -3.13 -12.30
CA SER A 165 9.04 -1.85 -11.59
C SER A 165 10.03 -1.84 -10.42
N THR A 166 10.11 -0.68 -9.77
CA THR A 166 10.91 -0.53 -8.53
C THR A 166 10.38 -1.34 -7.36
N THR A 167 9.18 -1.93 -7.44
CA THR A 167 8.53 -2.64 -6.33
C THR A 167 9.29 -3.90 -5.90
N LEU A 168 9.69 -4.74 -6.85
CA LEU A 168 10.48 -5.93 -6.54
C LEU A 168 11.85 -5.56 -5.98
N GLU A 169 12.53 -4.59 -6.57
CA GLU A 169 13.82 -4.11 -6.08
C GLU A 169 13.71 -3.49 -4.68
N LEU A 170 12.62 -2.78 -4.39
CA LEU A 170 12.31 -2.28 -3.06
C LEU A 170 12.28 -3.42 -2.03
N CYS A 171 11.53 -4.48 -2.32
CA CYS A 171 11.43 -5.66 -1.46
C CYS A 171 12.80 -6.34 -1.25
N LYS A 172 13.58 -6.50 -2.32
CA LYS A 172 14.94 -7.05 -2.24
C LYS A 172 15.84 -6.24 -1.31
N ARG A 173 15.86 -4.93 -1.46
CA ARG A 173 16.68 -4.04 -0.63
C ARG A 173 16.26 -4.05 0.84
N ILE A 174 14.97 -4.17 1.11
CA ILE A 174 14.45 -4.33 2.47
C ILE A 174 14.93 -5.67 3.06
N ALA A 175 14.80 -6.76 2.32
CA ALA A 175 15.24 -8.09 2.75
C ALA A 175 16.73 -8.12 3.06
N GLN A 176 17.59 -7.56 2.18
CA GLN A 176 19.04 -7.47 2.36
C GLN A 176 19.45 -6.75 3.65
N ARG A 177 18.57 -5.90 4.20
CA ARG A 177 18.79 -5.16 5.45
C ARG A 177 18.12 -5.78 6.67
N GLY A 178 17.58 -6.99 6.52
CA GLY A 178 16.87 -7.70 7.59
C GLY A 178 15.56 -7.02 8.00
N GLY A 179 14.94 -6.26 7.09
CA GLY A 179 13.65 -5.64 7.32
C GLY A 179 12.52 -6.67 7.26
N LYS A 180 11.55 -6.55 8.15
CA LYS A 180 10.30 -7.32 8.12
C LYS A 180 9.27 -6.59 7.27
N VAL A 181 8.69 -7.27 6.30
CA VAL A 181 7.66 -6.71 5.43
C VAL A 181 6.30 -7.23 5.84
N PHE A 182 5.36 -6.32 6.05
CA PHE A 182 3.94 -6.59 6.16
C PHE A 182 3.29 -6.09 4.87
N LEU A 183 2.97 -7.01 3.95
CA LEU A 183 2.34 -6.69 2.68
C LEU A 183 0.83 -6.87 2.78
N THR A 184 0.07 -5.84 2.43
CA THR A 184 -1.38 -5.85 2.49
C THR A 184 -2.03 -5.04 1.38
N THR A 185 -3.35 -4.97 1.39
CA THR A 185 -4.21 -4.16 0.52
C THR A 185 -5.31 -3.48 1.35
N ASP A 186 -6.07 -2.64 0.73
CA ASP A 186 -7.26 -2.01 1.32
C ASP A 186 -8.57 -2.68 0.90
#